data_6ca63c711fbcca461c0defd1dbdc9a8d
#
_entry.id   6ca63c711fbcca461c0defd1dbdc9a8d
#
_cell.length_a   1.000
_cell.length_b   1.000
_cell.length_c   1.000
_cell.angle_alpha   90.00
_cell.angle_beta   90.00
_cell.angle_gamma   90.00
#
_symmetry.space_group_name_H-M   'P 1'
#
loop_
_entity.id
_entity.type
_entity.pdbx_description
1 polymer ?
#
loop_
_entity_poly.entity_id
_entity_poly.type
_entity_poly.pdbx_seq_one_letter_code
_entity_poly.pdbx_strand_id
1 'polypeptide(L)'
;MCCSSKAIEVLDTSYLHVNYEAKLKMNKEKKHINRNVVLEIGKDVSVCYDSKFRQFIALDDSLKMVRASVGEWIRTMENNGTLGRTVSFAVYKHLPAMNELTYTDEIFRYLYYYEQELPAIDWQMQNADSVVCGYSCSKAVGKWRGRTWTVWYSMDIPIDDGPWKLQGLPGLILHAEDAQGDFFFTCVGIEEKRSPIILWGDHMRKCTPEWFQREITEFWKDQSGYVSFRNGMPKPDYSNTDFRPQSFTPCLMENYK
;
A
#
# COMPACT_ATOMS: atom_id res chain seq x y z
N MET A 1 -29.47 -9.25 -20.37
CA MET A 1 -29.09 -8.04 -19.63
C MET A 1 -27.68 -7.66 -20.04
N CYS A 2 -27.51 -6.55 -20.77
CA CYS A 2 -26.20 -6.03 -21.12
C CYS A 2 -25.47 -5.63 -19.84
N CYS A 3 -24.39 -6.32 -19.48
CA CYS A 3 -23.40 -5.79 -18.54
C CYS A 3 -22.79 -4.56 -19.22
N SER A 4 -23.23 -3.39 -18.81
CA SER A 4 -22.54 -2.14 -19.13
C SER A 4 -21.18 -2.22 -18.44
N SER A 5 -20.12 -2.44 -19.21
CA SER A 5 -18.77 -2.25 -18.74
C SER A 5 -18.64 -0.78 -18.34
N LYS A 6 -18.53 -0.52 -17.04
CA LYS A 6 -18.25 0.83 -16.55
C LYS A 6 -16.94 1.26 -17.19
N ALA A 7 -16.94 2.34 -17.94
CA ALA A 7 -15.72 2.87 -18.50
C ALA A 7 -14.73 3.15 -17.36
N ILE A 8 -13.49 2.70 -17.52
CA ILE A 8 -12.43 2.97 -16.54
C ILE A 8 -12.20 4.48 -16.56
N GLU A 9 -12.46 5.13 -15.44
CA GLU A 9 -12.22 6.57 -15.28
C GLU A 9 -10.73 6.81 -15.09
N VAL A 10 -10.13 7.58 -16.00
CA VAL A 10 -8.75 8.04 -15.88
C VAL A 10 -8.75 9.29 -15.01
N LEU A 11 -8.11 9.21 -13.85
CA LEU A 11 -8.00 10.31 -12.88
C LEU A 11 -6.96 11.35 -13.32
N ASP A 12 -5.83 10.87 -13.84
CA ASP A 12 -4.71 11.69 -14.32
C ASP A 12 -3.81 10.85 -15.24
N THR A 13 -2.77 11.46 -15.78
CA THR A 13 -1.69 10.77 -16.52
C THR A 13 -0.36 11.05 -15.82
N SER A 14 0.31 10.00 -15.39
CA SER A 14 1.64 10.13 -14.79
C SER A 14 2.65 10.68 -15.81
N TYR A 15 3.66 11.36 -15.32
CA TYR A 15 4.83 11.78 -16.09
C TYR A 15 6.14 11.28 -15.46
N LEU A 16 6.11 10.88 -14.18
CA LEU A 16 7.26 10.37 -13.45
C LEU A 16 6.87 9.11 -12.67
N HIS A 17 7.72 8.09 -12.75
CA HIS A 17 7.63 6.88 -11.95
C HIS A 17 8.84 6.76 -11.04
N VAL A 18 8.61 6.52 -9.76
CA VAL A 18 9.63 6.30 -8.75
C VAL A 18 9.49 4.89 -8.20
N ASN A 19 10.54 4.09 -8.33
CA ASN A 19 10.57 2.71 -7.90
C ASN A 19 11.29 2.59 -6.56
N TYR A 20 10.63 2.03 -5.56
CA TYR A 20 11.21 1.79 -4.24
C TYR A 20 11.33 0.31 -3.95
N GLU A 21 12.50 -0.11 -3.44
CA GLU A 21 12.59 -1.33 -2.65
C GLU A 21 12.09 -1.03 -1.24
N ALA A 22 11.05 -1.77 -0.81
CA ALA A 22 10.47 -1.65 0.52
C ALA A 22 10.75 -2.91 1.33
N LYS A 23 11.18 -2.71 2.60
CA LYS A 23 11.27 -3.77 3.60
C LYS A 23 10.17 -3.49 4.63
N LEU A 24 9.17 -4.36 4.67
CA LEU A 24 7.98 -4.17 5.46
C LEU A 24 7.84 -5.30 6.48
N LYS A 25 7.69 -4.94 7.74
CA LYS A 25 7.47 -5.89 8.83
C LYS A 25 5.99 -5.98 9.13
N MET A 26 5.31 -6.96 8.58
CA MET A 26 3.86 -7.12 8.78
C MET A 26 3.51 -7.82 10.08
N ASN A 27 4.45 -8.58 10.65
CA ASN A 27 4.32 -9.28 11.93
C ASN A 27 5.55 -8.98 12.79
N LYS A 28 5.34 -8.54 14.04
CA LYS A 28 6.42 -8.19 14.97
C LYS A 28 7.40 -9.33 15.23
N GLU A 29 6.94 -10.58 15.12
CA GLU A 29 7.72 -11.79 15.39
C GLU A 29 8.45 -12.35 14.17
N LYS A 30 8.18 -11.80 12.97
CA LYS A 30 8.76 -12.30 11.71
C LYS A 30 9.75 -11.32 11.10
N LYS A 31 10.54 -11.82 10.16
CA LYS A 31 11.45 -11.02 9.34
C LYS A 31 10.65 -10.08 8.42
N HIS A 32 11.32 -9.04 7.94
CA HIS A 32 10.79 -8.19 6.90
C HIS A 32 10.48 -8.99 5.64
N ILE A 33 9.47 -8.54 4.93
CA ILE A 33 9.19 -8.97 3.55
C ILE A 33 9.70 -7.87 2.61
N ASN A 34 10.33 -8.29 1.52
CA ASN A 34 10.76 -7.36 0.48
C ASN A 34 9.64 -7.15 -0.53
N ARG A 35 9.41 -5.89 -0.89
CA ARG A 35 8.37 -5.47 -1.84
C ARG A 35 8.91 -4.41 -2.78
N ASN A 36 8.36 -4.36 -3.98
CA ASN A 36 8.57 -3.27 -4.91
C ASN A 36 7.36 -2.36 -4.84
N VAL A 37 7.58 -1.14 -4.40
CA VAL A 37 6.56 -0.10 -4.31
C VAL A 37 6.83 0.91 -5.41
N VAL A 38 5.79 1.28 -6.13
CA VAL A 38 5.86 2.25 -7.23
C VAL A 38 5.05 3.48 -6.84
N LEU A 39 5.63 4.65 -7.06
CA LEU A 39 4.95 5.94 -6.98
C LEU A 39 4.85 6.49 -8.40
N GLU A 40 3.64 6.61 -8.92
CA GLU A 40 3.34 7.28 -10.19
C GLU A 40 2.86 8.70 -9.90
N ILE A 41 3.54 9.70 -10.44
CA ILE A 41 3.25 11.11 -10.22
C ILE A 41 2.64 11.70 -11.48
N GLY A 42 1.39 12.14 -11.37
CA GLY A 42 0.66 12.90 -12.38
C GLY A 42 0.71 14.41 -12.09
N LYS A 43 -0.03 15.16 -12.87
CA LYS A 43 -0.11 16.62 -12.69
C LYS A 43 -0.89 17.00 -11.43
N ASP A 44 -2.02 16.35 -11.22
CA ASP A 44 -2.98 16.69 -10.16
C ASP A 44 -3.12 15.56 -9.13
N VAL A 45 -2.86 14.30 -9.52
CA VAL A 45 -2.98 13.12 -8.68
C VAL A 45 -1.70 12.29 -8.75
N SER A 46 -1.26 11.74 -7.62
CA SER A 46 -0.25 10.69 -7.60
C SER A 46 -0.81 9.41 -6.96
N VAL A 47 -0.22 8.27 -7.29
CA VAL A 47 -0.57 6.99 -6.68
C VAL A 47 0.66 6.20 -6.29
N CYS A 48 0.70 5.74 -5.04
CA CYS A 48 1.74 4.86 -4.50
C CYS A 48 1.16 3.50 -4.16
N TYR A 49 1.75 2.41 -4.68
CA TYR A 49 1.18 1.07 -4.57
C TYR A 49 2.24 -0.04 -4.54
N ASP A 50 1.86 -1.19 -3.98
CA ASP A 50 2.62 -2.44 -4.14
C ASP A 50 2.48 -3.00 -5.57
N SER A 51 3.59 -3.22 -6.26
CA SER A 51 3.60 -3.64 -7.66
C SER A 51 2.96 -5.01 -7.88
N LYS A 52 3.09 -5.94 -6.92
CA LYS A 52 2.43 -7.26 -7.00
C LYS A 52 0.93 -7.16 -6.83
N PHE A 53 0.45 -6.23 -6.01
CA PHE A 53 -0.98 -5.98 -5.90
C PHE A 53 -1.54 -5.43 -7.20
N ARG A 54 -0.87 -4.47 -7.82
CA ARG A 54 -1.24 -3.96 -9.14
C ARG A 54 -1.30 -5.06 -10.21
N GLN A 55 -0.29 -5.92 -10.23
CA GLN A 55 -0.25 -7.07 -11.15
C GLN A 55 -1.41 -8.03 -10.88
N PHE A 56 -1.71 -8.32 -9.61
CA PHE A 56 -2.84 -9.17 -9.23
C PHE A 56 -4.17 -8.61 -9.75
N ILE A 57 -4.46 -7.33 -9.51
CA ILE A 57 -5.71 -6.70 -9.98
C ILE A 57 -5.83 -6.81 -11.51
N ALA A 58 -4.76 -6.48 -12.25
CA ALA A 58 -4.78 -6.56 -13.71
C ALA A 58 -5.02 -7.98 -14.23
N LEU A 59 -4.43 -9.00 -13.60
CA LEU A 59 -4.65 -10.40 -13.94
C LEU A 59 -6.07 -10.86 -13.60
N ASP A 60 -6.55 -10.49 -12.41
CA ASP A 60 -7.89 -10.84 -11.94
C ASP A 60 -8.98 -10.28 -12.86
N ASP A 61 -8.86 -9.01 -13.24
CA ASP A 61 -9.77 -8.38 -14.17
C ASP A 61 -9.74 -9.03 -15.56
N SER A 62 -8.54 -9.35 -16.08
CA SER A 62 -8.38 -10.05 -17.35
C SER A 62 -9.04 -11.43 -17.33
N LEU A 63 -8.86 -12.19 -16.25
CA LEU A 63 -9.43 -13.53 -16.09
C LEU A 63 -10.96 -13.49 -15.93
N LYS A 64 -11.50 -12.48 -15.24
CA LYS A 64 -12.93 -12.23 -15.16
C LYS A 64 -13.55 -11.93 -16.54
N MET A 65 -12.87 -11.11 -17.34
CA MET A 65 -13.34 -10.76 -18.69
C MET A 65 -13.50 -11.99 -19.58
N VAL A 66 -12.55 -12.95 -19.54
CA VAL A 66 -12.63 -14.20 -20.30
C VAL A 66 -13.41 -15.31 -19.60
N ARG A 67 -13.99 -15.05 -18.43
CA ARG A 67 -14.71 -16.03 -17.60
C ARG A 67 -13.89 -17.28 -17.31
N ALA A 68 -12.62 -17.09 -16.98
CA ALA A 68 -11.70 -18.17 -16.67
C ALA A 68 -12.24 -19.06 -15.52
N SER A 69 -11.96 -20.35 -15.62
CA SER A 69 -12.29 -21.29 -14.56
C SER A 69 -11.45 -21.01 -13.30
N VAL A 70 -11.92 -21.46 -12.13
CA VAL A 70 -11.18 -21.34 -10.87
C VAL A 70 -9.80 -21.97 -10.97
N GLY A 71 -9.67 -23.11 -11.67
CA GLY A 71 -8.38 -23.77 -11.87
C GLY A 71 -7.39 -22.94 -12.72
N GLU A 72 -7.88 -22.28 -13.77
CA GLU A 72 -7.07 -21.37 -14.59
C GLU A 72 -6.67 -20.12 -13.79
N TRP A 73 -7.60 -19.58 -13.00
CA TRP A 73 -7.33 -18.44 -12.12
C TRP A 73 -6.21 -18.79 -11.13
N ILE A 74 -6.33 -19.93 -10.41
CA ILE A 74 -5.29 -20.36 -9.44
C ILE A 74 -3.94 -20.48 -10.13
N ARG A 75 -3.85 -21.25 -11.22
CA ARG A 75 -2.59 -21.46 -11.96
C ARG A 75 -1.97 -20.15 -12.45
N THR A 76 -2.78 -19.23 -12.96
CA THR A 76 -2.29 -17.94 -13.43
C THR A 76 -1.72 -17.12 -12.28
N MET A 77 -2.43 -17.06 -11.16
CA MET A 77 -1.97 -16.32 -9.97
C MET A 77 -0.70 -16.93 -9.36
N GLU A 78 -0.60 -18.26 -9.31
CA GLU A 78 0.60 -18.97 -8.84
C GLU A 78 1.81 -18.70 -9.74
N ASN A 79 1.64 -18.87 -11.05
CA ASN A 79 2.72 -18.66 -12.03
C ASN A 79 3.27 -17.22 -12.02
N ASN A 80 2.43 -16.25 -11.66
CA ASN A 80 2.83 -14.85 -11.54
C ASN A 80 3.26 -14.45 -10.10
N GLY A 81 3.24 -15.40 -9.15
CA GLY A 81 3.64 -15.16 -7.76
C GLY A 81 2.77 -14.13 -7.05
N THR A 82 1.49 -14.03 -7.43
CA THR A 82 0.54 -13.08 -6.85
C THR A 82 -0.38 -13.71 -5.80
N LEU A 83 -0.39 -15.04 -5.68
CA LEU A 83 -1.06 -15.73 -4.58
C LEU A 83 -0.32 -15.54 -3.25
N GLY A 84 -1.09 -15.49 -2.15
CA GLY A 84 -0.53 -15.39 -0.80
C GLY A 84 0.16 -14.06 -0.51
N ARG A 85 -0.12 -13.00 -1.27
CA ARG A 85 0.38 -11.67 -0.99
C ARG A 85 -0.15 -11.16 0.37
N THR A 86 0.73 -10.45 1.08
CA THR A 86 0.42 -9.91 2.41
C THR A 86 0.35 -8.38 2.41
N VAL A 87 0.56 -7.75 1.25
CA VAL A 87 0.54 -6.30 1.05
C VAL A 87 -0.31 -6.01 -0.17
N SER A 88 -1.26 -5.12 -0.05
CA SER A 88 -2.27 -4.83 -1.08
C SER A 88 -2.69 -3.35 -1.11
N PHE A 89 -1.90 -2.47 -0.50
CA PHE A 89 -2.27 -1.05 -0.45
C PHE A 89 -2.07 -0.32 -1.77
N ALA A 90 -2.94 0.67 -2.01
CA ALA A 90 -2.66 1.80 -2.88
C ALA A 90 -3.09 3.10 -2.18
N VAL A 91 -2.26 4.12 -2.32
CA VAL A 91 -2.49 5.46 -1.76
C VAL A 91 -2.55 6.45 -2.90
N TYR A 92 -3.72 7.03 -3.13
CA TYR A 92 -3.93 8.11 -4.08
C TYR A 92 -3.87 9.43 -3.32
N LYS A 93 -2.91 10.29 -3.63
CA LYS A 93 -2.81 11.63 -3.05
C LYS A 93 -3.50 12.64 -3.94
N HIS A 94 -4.10 13.65 -3.32
CA HIS A 94 -4.96 14.67 -3.96
C HIS A 94 -6.22 14.07 -4.60
N LEU A 95 -6.73 13.00 -4.01
CA LEU A 95 -8.00 12.36 -4.37
C LEU A 95 -8.81 12.07 -3.08
N PRO A 96 -10.10 12.39 -2.97
CA PRO A 96 -10.99 12.93 -4.00
C PRO A 96 -10.82 14.43 -4.26
N ALA A 97 -10.09 15.15 -3.40
CA ALA A 97 -9.83 16.58 -3.55
C ALA A 97 -8.38 16.93 -3.19
N MET A 98 -7.95 18.15 -3.54
CA MET A 98 -6.67 18.69 -3.14
C MET A 98 -6.53 18.61 -1.62
N ASN A 99 -5.34 18.21 -1.13
CA ASN A 99 -5.03 17.98 0.29
C ASN A 99 -5.76 16.78 0.96
N GLU A 100 -6.40 15.93 0.18
CA GLU A 100 -6.97 14.66 0.65
C GLU A 100 -6.24 13.48 0.04
N LEU A 101 -6.36 12.32 0.66
CA LEU A 101 -5.91 11.06 0.11
C LEU A 101 -7.02 10.01 0.17
N THR A 102 -7.02 9.15 -0.82
CA THR A 102 -7.79 7.89 -0.83
C THR A 102 -6.82 6.74 -0.62
N TYR A 103 -7.02 5.99 0.45
CA TYR A 103 -6.29 4.76 0.74
C TYR A 103 -7.15 3.57 0.37
N THR A 104 -6.59 2.62 -0.36
CA THR A 104 -7.26 1.34 -0.67
C THR A 104 -6.41 0.18 -0.19
N ASP A 105 -7.05 -0.84 0.36
CA ASP A 105 -6.37 -2.08 0.75
C ASP A 105 -7.37 -3.23 0.88
N GLU A 106 -6.88 -4.46 0.95
CA GLU A 106 -7.69 -5.66 0.98
C GLU A 106 -7.69 -6.28 2.39
N ILE A 107 -8.89 -6.61 2.87
CA ILE A 107 -9.06 -7.48 4.04
C ILE A 107 -9.71 -8.76 3.55
N PHE A 108 -9.00 -9.88 3.61
CA PHE A 108 -9.39 -11.18 3.11
C PHE A 108 -9.59 -11.16 1.59
N ARG A 109 -10.79 -10.97 1.10
CA ARG A 109 -11.18 -10.96 -0.31
C ARG A 109 -11.95 -9.71 -0.71
N TYR A 110 -12.08 -8.77 0.21
CA TYR A 110 -12.84 -7.55 -0.01
C TYR A 110 -11.91 -6.36 -0.03
N LEU A 111 -12.04 -5.56 -1.07
CA LEU A 111 -11.33 -4.30 -1.20
C LEU A 111 -12.09 -3.21 -0.45
N TYR A 112 -11.38 -2.50 0.41
CA TYR A 112 -11.89 -1.37 1.18
C TYR A 112 -11.18 -0.10 0.79
N TYR A 113 -11.84 1.04 1.00
CA TYR A 113 -11.21 2.33 0.87
C TYR A 113 -11.70 3.29 1.96
N TYR A 114 -10.85 4.23 2.28
CA TYR A 114 -11.19 5.39 3.08
C TYR A 114 -10.50 6.64 2.54
N GLU A 115 -11.11 7.77 2.84
CA GLU A 115 -10.61 9.10 2.50
C GLU A 115 -10.23 9.81 3.79
N GLN A 116 -9.16 10.58 3.76
CA GLN A 116 -8.69 11.40 4.88
C GLN A 116 -7.87 12.57 4.35
N GLU A 117 -7.65 13.56 5.20
CA GLU A 117 -6.69 14.63 4.91
C GLU A 117 -5.29 14.06 4.72
N LEU A 118 -4.52 14.69 3.82
CA LEU A 118 -3.11 14.38 3.65
C LEU A 118 -2.35 14.61 4.97
N PRO A 119 -1.35 13.78 5.28
CA PRO A 119 -0.55 13.96 6.49
C PRO A 119 0.11 15.32 6.58
N ALA A 120 -0.22 16.09 7.61
CA ALA A 120 0.54 17.27 8.01
C ALA A 120 1.63 16.80 9.01
N ILE A 121 2.79 16.44 8.48
CA ILE A 121 3.93 15.99 9.29
C ILE A 121 4.83 17.19 9.59
N ASP A 122 5.05 17.47 10.88
CA ASP A 122 5.99 18.49 11.32
C ASP A 122 7.43 17.96 11.17
N TRP A 123 8.02 18.23 10.01
CA TRP A 123 9.37 17.80 9.67
C TRP A 123 10.42 18.69 10.31
N GLN A 124 11.31 18.07 11.08
CA GLN A 124 12.50 18.72 11.65
C GLN A 124 13.69 18.44 10.72
N MET A 125 14.13 19.47 10.01
CA MET A 125 15.29 19.38 9.14
C MET A 125 16.56 19.12 9.93
N GLN A 126 17.40 18.21 9.45
CA GLN A 126 18.65 17.82 10.09
C GLN A 126 19.84 18.27 9.22
N ASN A 127 20.92 18.70 9.87
CA ASN A 127 22.15 19.05 9.15
C ASN A 127 22.93 17.76 8.80
N ALA A 128 22.42 17.01 7.83
CA ALA A 128 23.05 15.81 7.31
C ALA A 128 22.66 15.62 5.84
N ASP A 129 23.62 15.22 5.04
CA ASP A 129 23.48 14.98 3.61
C ASP A 129 23.79 13.52 3.28
N SER A 130 23.19 13.02 2.22
CA SER A 130 23.42 11.67 1.68
C SER A 130 23.19 11.67 0.17
N VAL A 131 23.50 10.55 -0.46
CA VAL A 131 23.15 10.31 -1.86
C VAL A 131 22.24 9.08 -1.94
N VAL A 132 21.07 9.24 -2.53
CA VAL A 132 20.11 8.16 -2.76
C VAL A 132 19.74 8.13 -4.23
N CYS A 133 19.87 6.97 -4.87
CA CYS A 133 19.60 6.80 -6.31
C CYS A 133 20.30 7.82 -7.23
N GLY A 134 21.51 8.29 -6.82
CA GLY A 134 22.31 9.29 -7.56
C GLY A 134 21.96 10.75 -7.29
N TYR A 135 20.97 11.03 -6.46
CA TYR A 135 20.53 12.40 -6.10
C TYR A 135 21.07 12.82 -4.74
N SER A 136 21.48 14.08 -4.63
CA SER A 136 21.82 14.70 -3.35
C SER A 136 20.58 14.84 -2.50
N CYS A 137 20.63 14.38 -1.25
CA CYS A 137 19.50 14.36 -0.34
C CYS A 137 19.83 15.00 0.99
N SER A 138 18.91 15.79 1.52
CA SER A 138 18.91 16.31 2.87
C SER A 138 18.01 15.45 3.78
N LYS A 139 18.35 15.43 5.07
CA LYS A 139 17.66 14.62 6.07
C LYS A 139 16.55 15.42 6.78
N ALA A 140 15.42 14.77 7.01
CA ALA A 140 14.40 15.29 7.92
C ALA A 140 13.86 14.16 8.84
N VAL A 141 13.36 14.55 10.02
CA VAL A 141 12.74 13.64 10.98
C VAL A 141 11.38 14.20 11.38
N GLY A 142 10.35 13.37 11.37
CA GLY A 142 8.99 13.79 11.73
C GLY A 142 8.22 12.68 12.44
N LYS A 143 7.22 13.08 13.24
CA LYS A 143 6.35 12.15 13.95
C LYS A 143 4.97 12.14 13.30
N TRP A 144 4.46 10.94 13.03
CA TRP A 144 3.11 10.80 12.52
C TRP A 144 2.49 9.45 12.93
N ARG A 145 1.25 9.51 13.40
CA ARG A 145 0.45 8.32 13.74
C ARG A 145 1.21 7.24 14.54
N GLY A 146 1.90 7.67 15.61
CA GLY A 146 2.60 6.78 16.55
C GLY A 146 3.96 6.27 16.09
N ARG A 147 4.46 6.75 14.94
CA ARG A 147 5.81 6.45 14.43
C ARG A 147 6.63 7.70 14.26
N THR A 148 7.94 7.58 14.45
CA THR A 148 8.92 8.60 14.10
C THR A 148 9.58 8.15 12.81
N TRP A 149 9.48 8.97 11.77
CA TRP A 149 10.05 8.73 10.46
C TRP A 149 11.32 9.54 10.27
N THR A 150 12.36 8.89 9.78
CA THR A 150 13.56 9.55 9.24
C THR A 150 13.49 9.44 7.73
N VAL A 151 13.65 10.55 7.04
CA VAL A 151 13.57 10.57 5.59
C VAL A 151 14.75 11.30 4.97
N TRP A 152 15.09 10.92 3.73
CA TRP A 152 16.04 11.61 2.87
C TRP A 152 15.31 12.05 1.62
N TYR A 153 15.29 13.34 1.37
CA TYR A 153 14.56 13.95 0.25
C TYR A 153 15.51 14.81 -0.61
N SER A 154 15.23 14.88 -1.90
CA SER A 154 16.05 15.63 -2.84
C SER A 154 15.31 16.86 -3.37
N MET A 155 15.93 18.03 -3.22
CA MET A 155 15.46 19.28 -3.84
C MET A 155 15.80 19.35 -5.34
N ASP A 156 16.66 18.45 -5.86
CA ASP A 156 16.89 18.33 -7.31
C ASP A 156 15.61 17.84 -8.04
N ILE A 157 14.68 17.25 -7.29
CA ILE A 157 13.35 16.86 -7.75
C ILE A 157 12.33 17.59 -6.87
N PRO A 158 11.95 18.83 -7.23
CA PRO A 158 11.13 19.70 -6.38
C PRO A 158 9.64 19.33 -6.42
N ILE A 159 9.36 18.09 -6.02
CA ILE A 159 8.02 17.50 -5.96
C ILE A 159 7.75 17.11 -4.52
N ASP A 160 6.71 17.70 -3.90
CA ASP A 160 6.26 17.34 -2.55
C ASP A 160 5.50 16.02 -2.60
N ASP A 161 6.25 14.91 -2.65
CA ASP A 161 5.71 13.56 -2.65
C ASP A 161 6.71 12.55 -2.08
N GLY A 162 6.27 11.29 -1.91
CA GLY A 162 7.10 10.21 -1.40
C GLY A 162 6.36 8.89 -1.30
N PRO A 163 7.04 7.83 -0.81
CA PRO A 163 6.45 6.51 -0.70
C PRO A 163 5.33 6.50 0.34
N TRP A 164 4.33 5.64 0.09
CA TRP A 164 3.15 5.46 0.93
C TRP A 164 2.43 6.79 1.17
N LYS A 165 2.22 7.22 2.41
CA LYS A 165 1.54 8.48 2.78
C LYS A 165 2.52 9.62 3.11
N LEU A 166 3.83 9.40 2.95
CA LEU A 166 4.84 10.40 3.31
C LEU A 166 4.91 11.51 2.28
N GLN A 167 4.93 12.76 2.75
CA GLN A 167 5.03 14.00 1.98
C GLN A 167 5.28 15.20 2.90
N GLY A 168 5.22 16.43 2.40
CA GLY A 168 5.32 17.67 3.19
C GLY A 168 6.74 18.23 3.22
N LEU A 169 7.58 17.89 2.23
CA LEU A 169 8.95 18.37 2.09
C LEU A 169 9.15 19.09 0.75
N PRO A 170 10.11 20.04 0.63
CA PRO A 170 10.31 20.79 -0.59
C PRO A 170 10.97 19.98 -1.72
N GLY A 171 10.95 18.66 -1.64
CA GLY A 171 11.51 17.74 -2.63
C GLY A 171 11.10 16.31 -2.40
N LEU A 172 11.31 15.49 -3.42
CA LEU A 172 10.87 14.09 -3.43
C LEU A 172 11.60 13.25 -2.38
N ILE A 173 10.83 12.52 -1.57
CA ILE A 173 11.36 11.60 -0.56
C ILE A 173 11.89 10.35 -1.26
N LEU A 174 13.21 10.17 -1.25
CA LEU A 174 13.88 9.05 -1.91
C LEU A 174 14.21 7.90 -0.95
N HIS A 175 14.29 8.18 0.35
CA HIS A 175 14.42 7.14 1.37
C HIS A 175 13.59 7.49 2.59
N ALA A 176 12.98 6.49 3.20
CA ALA A 176 12.24 6.63 4.44
C ALA A 176 12.42 5.39 5.30
N GLU A 177 12.62 5.60 6.61
CA GLU A 177 12.67 4.53 7.60
C GLU A 177 11.98 4.97 8.89
N ASP A 178 11.33 4.04 9.57
CA ASP A 178 10.78 4.34 10.89
C ASP A 178 11.78 3.99 12.00
N ALA A 179 11.70 4.70 13.13
CA ALA A 179 12.65 4.55 14.24
C ALA A 179 12.64 3.16 14.90
N GLN A 180 11.60 2.36 14.68
CA GLN A 180 11.51 0.98 15.16
C GLN A 180 12.23 0.00 14.22
N GLY A 181 12.60 0.44 13.03
CA GLY A 181 13.20 -0.43 12.01
C GLY A 181 12.22 -1.46 11.44
N ASP A 182 10.92 -1.13 11.46
CA ASP A 182 9.88 -2.02 10.96
C ASP A 182 9.58 -1.78 9.47
N PHE A 183 9.77 -0.54 8.99
CA PHE A 183 9.42 -0.13 7.63
C PHE A 183 10.54 0.69 6.99
N PHE A 184 10.92 0.29 5.77
CA PHE A 184 11.93 0.97 4.97
C PHE A 184 11.42 1.10 3.54
N PHE A 185 11.69 2.25 2.95
CA PHE A 185 11.50 2.51 1.53
C PHE A 185 12.77 3.13 0.99
N THR A 186 13.36 2.56 -0.04
CA THR A 186 14.59 3.09 -0.66
C THR A 186 14.39 3.18 -2.16
N CYS A 187 14.48 4.38 -2.72
CA CYS A 187 14.41 4.60 -4.16
C CYS A 187 15.56 3.86 -4.85
N VAL A 188 15.22 3.07 -5.87
CA VAL A 188 16.17 2.31 -6.68
C VAL A 188 16.11 2.70 -8.16
N GLY A 189 15.16 3.52 -8.55
CA GLY A 189 15.05 4.02 -9.92
C GLY A 189 13.97 5.08 -10.08
N ILE A 190 14.25 6.04 -10.95
CA ILE A 190 13.31 7.11 -11.35
C ILE A 190 13.30 7.13 -12.86
N GLU A 191 12.12 7.12 -13.46
CA GLU A 191 11.95 7.14 -14.92
C GLU A 191 10.85 8.11 -15.34
N GLU A 192 11.08 8.87 -16.39
CA GLU A 192 10.02 9.59 -17.09
C GLU A 192 9.16 8.59 -17.84
N LYS A 193 7.91 8.44 -17.41
CA LYS A 193 7.00 7.47 -18.01
C LYS A 193 5.57 7.95 -17.93
N ARG A 194 4.86 7.82 -19.02
CA ARG A 194 3.44 8.16 -19.10
C ARG A 194 2.59 6.90 -18.99
N SER A 195 1.70 6.90 -17.99
CA SER A 195 0.66 5.87 -17.84
C SER A 195 -0.61 6.49 -17.25
N PRO A 196 -1.80 5.95 -17.55
CA PRO A 196 -3.03 6.44 -16.95
C PRO A 196 -3.06 6.08 -15.45
N ILE A 197 -3.28 7.07 -14.60
CA ILE A 197 -3.62 6.87 -13.20
C ILE A 197 -5.13 6.62 -13.13
N ILE A 198 -5.52 5.46 -12.67
CA ILE A 198 -6.91 5.03 -12.53
C ILE A 198 -7.17 4.52 -11.12
N LEU A 199 -8.40 4.65 -10.64
CA LEU A 199 -8.80 4.01 -9.40
C LEU A 199 -9.05 2.53 -9.64
N TRP A 200 -8.25 1.67 -8.97
CA TRP A 200 -8.32 0.23 -9.18
C TRP A 200 -9.32 -0.43 -8.25
N GLY A 201 -10.01 -1.39 -8.80
CA GLY A 201 -10.92 -2.27 -8.09
C GLY A 201 -12.39 -1.89 -8.22
N ASP A 202 -13.17 -2.91 -8.60
CA ASP A 202 -14.62 -2.81 -8.60
C ASP A 202 -15.18 -3.13 -7.21
N HIS A 203 -16.33 -2.53 -6.89
CA HIS A 203 -17.07 -2.83 -5.67
C HIS A 203 -16.32 -2.62 -4.35
N MET A 204 -15.46 -1.59 -4.30
CA MET A 204 -14.80 -1.19 -3.06
C MET A 204 -15.82 -0.76 -1.99
N ARG A 205 -15.54 -1.13 -0.74
CA ARG A 205 -16.37 -0.80 0.41
C ARG A 205 -15.78 0.39 1.14
N LYS A 206 -16.57 1.47 1.26
CA LYS A 206 -16.16 2.63 2.05
C LYS A 206 -16.14 2.29 3.53
N CYS A 207 -15.10 2.74 4.24
CA CYS A 207 -14.95 2.60 5.68
C CYS A 207 -14.30 3.85 6.27
N THR A 208 -14.03 3.85 7.58
CA THR A 208 -13.18 4.86 8.21
C THR A 208 -11.78 4.32 8.46
N PRO A 209 -10.75 5.17 8.59
CA PRO A 209 -9.39 4.73 8.90
C PRO A 209 -9.33 3.88 10.18
N GLU A 210 -10.03 4.27 11.23
CA GLU A 210 -10.07 3.57 12.52
C GLU A 210 -10.74 2.19 12.40
N TRP A 211 -11.84 2.14 11.64
CA TRP A 211 -12.51 0.87 11.36
C TRP A 211 -11.58 -0.08 10.60
N PHE A 212 -10.94 0.43 9.53
CA PHE A 212 -10.02 -0.36 8.72
C PHE A 212 -8.86 -0.90 9.57
N GLN A 213 -8.23 -0.06 10.39
CA GLN A 213 -7.13 -0.46 11.26
C GLN A 213 -7.55 -1.56 12.25
N ARG A 214 -8.74 -1.43 12.86
CA ARG A 214 -9.28 -2.44 13.75
C ARG A 214 -9.50 -3.76 13.02
N GLU A 215 -10.18 -3.74 11.89
CA GLU A 215 -10.53 -4.94 11.13
C GLU A 215 -9.30 -5.68 10.57
N ILE A 216 -8.34 -4.94 10.00
CA ILE A 216 -7.10 -5.55 9.49
C ILE A 216 -6.27 -6.14 10.63
N THR A 217 -6.29 -5.52 11.81
CA THR A 217 -5.64 -6.04 13.01
C THR A 217 -6.28 -7.35 13.46
N GLU A 218 -7.60 -7.40 13.56
CA GLU A 218 -8.32 -8.63 13.95
C GLU A 218 -8.17 -9.75 12.91
N PHE A 219 -8.21 -9.40 11.63
CA PHE A 219 -7.95 -10.36 10.55
C PHE A 219 -6.56 -10.99 10.67
N TRP A 220 -5.52 -10.18 10.88
CA TRP A 220 -4.16 -10.70 11.00
C TRP A 220 -3.90 -11.47 12.28
N LYS A 221 -4.57 -11.17 13.39
CA LYS A 221 -4.46 -11.93 14.65
C LYS A 221 -4.99 -13.37 14.51
N ASP A 222 -6.10 -13.54 13.82
CA ASP A 222 -6.77 -14.84 13.64
C ASP A 222 -7.54 -14.88 12.34
N GLN A 223 -6.84 -15.15 11.23
CA GLN A 223 -7.45 -15.17 9.90
C GLN A 223 -8.60 -16.17 9.78
N SER A 224 -8.43 -17.36 10.33
CA SER A 224 -9.45 -18.43 10.25
C SER A 224 -10.69 -18.09 11.06
N GLY A 225 -10.52 -17.60 12.29
CA GLY A 225 -11.62 -17.16 13.13
C GLY A 225 -12.36 -15.94 12.53
N TYR A 226 -11.62 -14.99 11.99
CA TYR A 226 -12.19 -13.82 11.32
C TYR A 226 -13.07 -14.22 10.12
N VAL A 227 -12.56 -15.10 9.26
CA VAL A 227 -13.28 -15.61 8.07
C VAL A 227 -14.54 -16.37 8.48
N SER A 228 -14.42 -17.23 9.49
CA SER A 228 -15.57 -18.00 10.01
C SER A 228 -16.66 -17.08 10.57
N PHE A 229 -16.27 -16.11 11.39
CA PHE A 229 -17.19 -15.11 11.94
C PHE A 229 -17.91 -14.33 10.83
N ARG A 230 -17.17 -13.85 9.82
CA ARG A 230 -17.73 -13.09 8.69
C ARG A 230 -18.70 -13.92 7.83
N ASN A 231 -18.54 -15.22 7.79
CA ASN A 231 -19.40 -16.15 7.07
C ASN A 231 -20.53 -16.74 7.94
N GLY A 232 -20.69 -16.29 9.20
CA GLY A 232 -21.68 -16.82 10.12
C GLY A 232 -21.39 -18.25 10.58
N MET A 233 -20.13 -18.71 10.48
CA MET A 233 -19.70 -20.04 10.89
C MET A 233 -19.03 -19.99 12.27
N PRO A 234 -19.09 -21.08 13.06
CA PRO A 234 -18.34 -21.14 14.30
C PRO A 234 -16.83 -21.05 14.04
N LYS A 235 -16.10 -20.51 15.02
CA LYS A 235 -14.64 -20.49 14.96
C LYS A 235 -14.10 -21.93 14.82
N PRO A 236 -13.12 -22.20 13.95
CA PRO A 236 -12.53 -23.51 13.81
C PRO A 236 -11.94 -24.00 15.13
N ASP A 237 -12.28 -25.21 15.51
CA ASP A 237 -11.68 -25.88 16.68
C ASP A 237 -10.48 -26.72 16.20
N TYR A 238 -9.31 -26.35 16.67
CA TYR A 238 -8.04 -27.03 16.36
C TYR A 238 -7.58 -27.96 17.49
N SER A 239 -8.39 -28.18 18.53
CA SER A 239 -8.01 -28.97 19.72
C SER A 239 -7.58 -30.39 19.38
N ASN A 240 -8.19 -30.98 18.36
CA ASN A 240 -7.97 -32.38 17.93
C ASN A 240 -7.11 -32.51 16.66
N THR A 241 -6.34 -31.46 16.30
CA THR A 241 -5.46 -31.47 15.12
C THR A 241 -4.04 -31.08 15.52
N ASP A 242 -3.06 -31.55 14.73
CA ASP A 242 -1.65 -31.08 14.86
C ASP A 242 -1.46 -29.64 14.35
N PHE A 243 -2.47 -29.10 13.68
CA PHE A 243 -2.43 -27.72 13.20
C PHE A 243 -2.54 -26.73 14.38
N ARG A 244 -1.56 -25.87 14.48
CA ARG A 244 -1.58 -24.72 15.41
C ARG A 244 -1.58 -23.46 14.58
N PRO A 245 -2.64 -22.64 14.63
CA PRO A 245 -2.62 -21.30 14.04
C PRO A 245 -1.41 -20.54 14.59
N GLN A 246 -0.58 -20.01 13.70
CA GLN A 246 0.54 -19.19 14.13
C GLN A 246 0.00 -17.90 14.76
N SER A 247 0.51 -17.54 15.93
CA SER A 247 0.25 -16.23 16.50
C SER A 247 0.78 -15.16 15.54
N PHE A 248 -0.03 -14.17 15.29
CA PHE A 248 0.34 -13.06 14.43
C PHE A 248 0.12 -11.76 15.20
N THR A 249 1.21 -11.06 15.52
CA THR A 249 1.15 -9.74 16.13
C THR A 249 1.31 -8.70 15.02
N PRO A 250 0.22 -8.06 14.57
CA PRO A 250 0.28 -7.11 13.47
C PRO A 250 1.24 -5.96 13.76
N CYS A 251 2.02 -5.60 12.75
CA CYS A 251 2.84 -4.42 12.74
C CYS A 251 2.27 -3.45 11.70
N LEU A 252 1.75 -2.32 12.15
CA LEU A 252 1.05 -1.35 11.31
C LEU A 252 1.92 -0.12 11.07
N MET A 253 1.87 0.43 9.85
CA MET A 253 2.60 1.65 9.49
C MET A 253 2.05 2.89 10.21
N GLU A 254 0.81 2.84 10.67
CA GLU A 254 0.17 3.92 11.43
C GLU A 254 -0.72 3.35 12.55
N ASN A 255 -0.90 4.12 13.62
CA ASN A 255 -1.76 3.76 14.74
C ASN A 255 -2.79 4.87 14.95
N TYR A 256 -4.05 4.55 14.78
CA TYR A 256 -5.17 5.40 15.16
C TYR A 256 -5.53 5.09 16.63
N LYS A 257 -5.49 6.10 17.49
CA LYS A 257 -5.90 5.98 18.89
C LYS A 257 -7.34 6.40 19.10
#